data_5da355138ff184fbc9a95e47cd216213
#
_entry.id   5da355138ff184fbc9a95e47cd216213
#
_cell.length_a   1.000
_cell.length_b   1.000
_cell.length_c   1.000
_cell.angle_alpha   90.00
_cell.angle_beta   90.00
_cell.angle_gamma   90.00
#
_symmetry.space_group_name_H-M   'P 1'
#
loop_
_entity.id
_entity.type
_entity.pdbx_description
1 polymer ?
#
loop_
_entity_poly.entity_id
_entity_poly.type
_entity_poly.pdbx_seq_one_letter_code
_entity_poly.pdbx_strand_id
1 'polypeptide(L)'
;MKAQRLIVLQTSLFLAHTVLVCAADDPPRQGRPVDGIMDNSFFIEEAYNQEPGVVQHIFTGSYARSYGSEPDTHIWALGFTQEWPFFSQRHQLSYTVPYLFLESDALDGNGVGDILLNYRFQAYFDERTLRAFAPRASLVLPTGREKFGFGDDTVGAQFNLPFSAAWGGRWFTHFNAGLSWLPDAASTGERDALHYNLGASAIYAARPDFHLMLEWTGTWLNVLQSPSDLGHEFVSLISPGMRKAFNFANDAQLVLGVAVPVGLNSAAPDIGVFLYASFEHFFIPRR
;
A
#
# COMPACT_ATOMS: atom_id res chain seq x y z
N MET A 1 13.37 -16.01 -31.31
CA MET A 1 13.58 -16.20 -29.87
C MET A 1 12.87 -15.06 -29.19
N LYS A 2 11.68 -15.30 -28.61
CA LYS A 2 10.98 -14.29 -27.81
C LYS A 2 11.74 -14.19 -26.50
N ALA A 3 12.29 -13.00 -26.21
CA ALA A 3 12.89 -12.71 -24.92
C ALA A 3 11.89 -13.04 -23.83
N GLN A 4 12.28 -13.82 -22.84
CA GLN A 4 11.52 -14.09 -21.65
C GLN A 4 11.30 -12.75 -20.93
N ARG A 5 10.11 -12.20 -21.08
CA ARG A 5 9.67 -11.10 -20.25
C ARG A 5 9.28 -11.71 -18.92
N LEU A 6 10.24 -11.81 -18.02
CA LEU A 6 9.93 -11.91 -16.60
C LEU A 6 9.35 -10.54 -16.23
N ILE A 7 8.05 -10.36 -16.41
CA ILE A 7 7.33 -9.28 -15.77
C ILE A 7 7.30 -9.68 -14.30
N VAL A 8 8.39 -9.38 -13.63
CA VAL A 8 8.29 -9.17 -12.19
C VAL A 8 7.33 -8.02 -12.07
N LEU A 9 6.06 -8.35 -11.83
CA LEU A 9 5.19 -7.40 -11.19
C LEU A 9 5.96 -7.03 -9.92
N GLN A 10 6.84 -6.02 -10.04
CA GLN A 10 7.11 -5.23 -8.87
C GLN A 10 5.73 -4.81 -8.47
N THR A 11 5.16 -5.65 -7.64
CA THR A 11 4.09 -5.22 -6.81
C THR A 11 4.69 -4.07 -6.05
N SER A 12 4.67 -2.88 -6.70
CA SER A 12 4.46 -1.65 -6.00
C SER A 12 3.12 -1.88 -5.35
N LEU A 13 3.07 -2.98 -4.61
CA LEU A 13 2.06 -3.25 -3.62
C LEU A 13 2.20 -2.03 -2.76
N PHE A 14 1.27 -1.13 -2.92
CA PHE A 14 1.07 0.03 -2.10
C PHE A 14 0.96 -0.43 -0.66
N LEU A 15 2.09 -0.70 -0.08
CA LEU A 15 2.23 -1.00 1.33
C LEU A 15 2.74 0.27 1.96
N ALA A 16 1.81 1.04 2.40
CA ALA A 16 2.07 2.18 3.24
C ALA A 16 2.29 1.70 4.69
N HIS A 17 3.24 2.15 5.37
CA HIS A 17 3.33 3.04 6.51
C HIS A 17 4.04 2.60 7.75
N THR A 18 4.73 3.47 8.40
CA THR A 18 4.66 3.80 9.76
C THR A 18 5.77 4.25 10.60
N VAL A 19 5.61 4.91 11.77
CA VAL A 19 6.60 5.37 12.62
C VAL A 19 6.54 5.96 13.97
N LEU A 20 7.59 6.45 14.57
CA LEU A 20 7.84 6.82 15.96
C LEU A 20 7.48 8.24 16.37
N VAL A 21 7.05 8.43 17.60
CA VAL A 21 6.54 9.66 18.21
C VAL A 21 7.51 10.30 19.20
N CYS A 22 7.61 11.63 19.15
CA CYS A 22 7.89 12.49 20.30
C CYS A 22 6.74 13.49 20.49
N ALA A 23 6.25 13.61 21.69
CA ALA A 23 5.04 14.38 22.01
C ALA A 23 5.27 15.88 21.95
N ALA A 24 4.33 16.61 21.35
CA ALA A 24 4.06 18.01 21.62
C ALA A 24 2.57 18.15 21.95
N ASP A 25 2.25 19.01 22.91
CA ASP A 25 0.94 19.15 23.54
C ASP A 25 -0.17 19.55 22.58
N ASP A 26 -0.88 18.55 22.01
CA ASP A 26 -2.26 18.74 21.57
C ASP A 26 -3.20 18.29 22.71
N PRO A 27 -4.30 18.98 22.99
CA PRO A 27 -5.23 18.57 24.04
C PRO A 27 -5.78 17.17 23.72
N PRO A 28 -5.95 16.31 24.74
CA PRO A 28 -6.40 14.94 24.52
C PRO A 28 -7.80 14.96 23.89
N ARG A 29 -7.94 14.40 22.71
CA ARG A 29 -9.24 14.20 22.06
C ARG A 29 -10.02 13.14 22.83
N GLN A 30 -11.26 13.45 23.18
CA GLN A 30 -12.17 12.46 23.73
C GLN A 30 -12.82 11.68 22.57
N GLY A 31 -12.36 10.45 22.35
CA GLY A 31 -12.90 9.54 21.35
C GLY A 31 -12.28 9.68 19.95
N ARG A 32 -12.48 8.66 19.13
CA ARG A 32 -12.11 8.70 17.71
C ARG A 32 -13.07 9.63 16.97
N PRO A 33 -12.63 10.36 15.93
CA PRO A 33 -13.49 11.26 15.17
C PRO A 33 -14.59 10.53 14.40
N VAL A 34 -14.52 9.21 14.27
CA VAL A 34 -15.49 8.35 13.59
C VAL A 34 -15.74 7.08 14.40
N ASP A 35 -17.02 6.75 14.60
CA ASP A 35 -17.44 5.42 15.03
C ASP A 35 -17.28 4.46 13.83
N GLY A 36 -16.22 3.67 13.79
CA GLY A 36 -16.03 2.71 12.72
C GLY A 36 -14.58 2.40 12.39
N ILE A 37 -14.35 2.04 11.15
CA ILE A 37 -13.05 1.69 10.63
C ILE A 37 -12.43 2.94 10.00
N MET A 38 -11.36 3.44 10.61
CA MET A 38 -10.47 4.44 10.02
C MET A 38 -9.14 3.76 9.74
N ASP A 39 -9.06 3.14 8.59
CA ASP A 39 -7.93 2.34 8.20
C ASP A 39 -7.76 2.40 6.69
N ASN A 40 -6.56 2.16 6.19
CA ASN A 40 -6.31 2.13 4.77
C ASN A 40 -7.35 1.29 4.04
N SER A 41 -7.73 1.71 2.86
CA SER A 41 -8.23 0.79 1.86
C SER A 41 -7.18 -0.30 1.62
N PHE A 42 -7.44 -1.29 0.79
CA PHE A 42 -6.45 -2.36 0.61
C PHE A 42 -5.27 -1.92 -0.25
N PHE A 43 -5.56 -1.26 -1.39
CA PHE A 43 -4.55 -0.79 -2.35
C PHE A 43 -4.39 0.72 -2.34
N ILE A 44 -5.37 1.45 -1.82
CA ILE A 44 -5.39 2.90 -1.82
C ILE A 44 -5.14 3.41 -0.41
N GLU A 45 -4.08 4.19 -0.27
CA GLU A 45 -3.69 4.81 0.98
C GLU A 45 -4.71 5.88 1.39
N GLU A 46 -5.13 5.88 2.64
CA GLU A 46 -5.93 6.95 3.21
C GLU A 46 -5.06 8.15 3.64
N ALA A 47 -5.70 9.30 3.83
CA ALA A 47 -5.02 10.53 4.26
C ALA A 47 -5.18 10.82 5.77
N TYR A 48 -5.64 9.87 6.55
CA TYR A 48 -5.79 10.03 7.99
C TYR A 48 -4.55 9.49 8.71
N ASN A 49 -3.89 10.33 9.49
CA ASN A 49 -2.77 9.92 10.33
C ASN A 49 -3.28 9.30 11.63
N GLN A 50 -2.50 8.39 12.18
CA GLN A 50 -2.78 7.77 13.47
C GLN A 50 -2.88 8.79 14.60
N GLU A 51 -3.75 8.51 15.57
CA GLU A 51 -3.93 9.33 16.76
C GLU A 51 -2.68 9.28 17.67
N PRO A 52 -2.42 10.37 18.44
CA PRO A 52 -1.31 10.36 19.39
C PRO A 52 -1.37 9.16 20.36
N GLY A 53 -0.28 8.45 20.48
CA GLY A 53 -0.17 7.28 21.36
C GLY A 53 -0.70 5.98 20.77
N VAL A 54 -1.20 5.98 19.53
CA VAL A 54 -1.63 4.77 18.82
C VAL A 54 -0.49 4.22 17.97
N VAL A 55 -0.33 2.91 17.98
CA VAL A 55 0.49 2.19 17.00
C VAL A 55 -0.40 1.22 16.23
N GLN A 56 -0.18 1.14 14.94
CA GLN A 56 -0.87 0.21 14.06
C GLN A 56 0.11 -0.79 13.45
N HIS A 57 -0.30 -2.03 13.36
CA HIS A 57 0.43 -3.11 12.70
C HIS A 57 -0.45 -3.65 11.58
N ILE A 58 0.05 -3.60 10.34
CA ILE A 58 -0.68 -4.04 9.16
C ILE A 58 0.05 -5.25 8.57
N PHE A 59 -0.70 -6.31 8.36
CA PHE A 59 -0.27 -7.50 7.65
C PHE A 59 -1.10 -7.63 6.38
N THR A 60 -0.44 -7.84 5.27
CA THR A 60 -1.08 -8.11 3.99
C THR A 60 -0.57 -9.40 3.40
N GLY A 61 -1.42 -10.07 2.65
CA GLY A 61 -1.05 -11.21 1.84
C GLY A 61 -1.73 -11.10 0.48
N SER A 62 -1.02 -11.29 -0.61
CA SER A 62 -1.61 -11.31 -1.94
C SER A 62 -1.11 -12.51 -2.73
N TYR A 63 -2.00 -13.02 -3.56
CA TYR A 63 -1.71 -13.99 -4.59
C TYR A 63 -2.24 -13.46 -5.91
N ALA A 64 -1.46 -13.58 -6.97
CA ALA A 64 -1.87 -13.18 -8.32
C ALA A 64 -1.53 -14.26 -9.33
N ARG A 65 -2.39 -14.43 -10.34
CA ARG A 65 -2.24 -15.39 -11.43
C ARG A 65 -2.62 -14.78 -12.76
N SER A 66 -1.86 -15.13 -13.79
CA SER A 66 -2.16 -14.83 -15.20
C SER A 66 -2.41 -16.13 -15.96
N TYR A 67 -3.57 -16.24 -16.61
CA TYR A 67 -3.91 -17.43 -17.40
C TYR A 67 -3.29 -17.35 -18.79
N GLY A 68 -2.78 -18.49 -19.28
CA GLY A 68 -2.23 -18.58 -20.63
C GLY A 68 -0.91 -17.83 -20.84
N SER A 69 -0.27 -17.38 -19.77
CA SER A 69 1.12 -16.93 -19.81
C SER A 69 2.04 -18.14 -19.85
N GLU A 70 3.05 -18.11 -20.72
CA GLU A 70 4.14 -19.08 -20.75
C GLU A 70 5.44 -18.35 -20.38
N PRO A 71 6.15 -18.73 -19.33
CA PRO A 71 5.82 -19.79 -18.34
C PRO A 71 4.68 -19.39 -17.37
N ASP A 72 3.96 -20.40 -16.84
CA ASP A 72 2.98 -20.17 -15.76
C ASP A 72 3.73 -19.61 -14.53
N THR A 73 3.26 -18.50 -13.99
CA THR A 73 3.97 -17.79 -12.92
C THR A 73 2.99 -17.49 -11.79
N HIS A 74 3.38 -17.92 -10.60
CA HIS A 74 2.63 -17.69 -9.36
C HIS A 74 3.46 -16.80 -8.44
N ILE A 75 2.85 -15.73 -7.99
CA ILE A 75 3.48 -14.78 -7.05
C ILE A 75 2.63 -14.68 -5.80
N TRP A 76 3.26 -14.96 -4.66
CA TRP A 76 2.75 -14.61 -3.36
C TRP A 76 3.56 -13.44 -2.79
N ALA A 77 2.87 -12.45 -2.27
CA ALA A 77 3.52 -11.35 -1.57
C ALA A 77 2.90 -11.20 -0.19
N LEU A 78 3.74 -11.18 0.84
CA LEU A 78 3.38 -10.83 2.19
C LEU A 78 3.93 -9.43 2.48
N GLY A 79 3.22 -8.65 3.27
CA GLY A 79 3.67 -7.34 3.71
C GLY A 79 3.46 -7.17 5.20
N PHE A 80 4.46 -6.62 5.85
CA PHE A 80 4.33 -6.12 7.21
C PHE A 80 4.62 -4.64 7.24
N THR A 81 3.72 -3.92 7.86
CA THR A 81 3.82 -2.49 8.02
C THR A 81 3.54 -2.13 9.46
N GLN A 82 4.31 -1.19 9.98
CA GLN A 82 4.06 -0.71 11.32
C GLN A 82 3.89 0.82 11.32
N GLU A 83 2.88 1.38 11.96
CA GLU A 83 2.42 2.76 11.99
C GLU A 83 2.41 3.39 13.38
N TRP A 84 2.93 4.65 13.50
CA TRP A 84 2.74 5.50 14.67
C TRP A 84 2.98 6.99 14.38
N PRO A 85 2.29 7.92 15.03
CA PRO A 85 2.46 9.36 14.86
C PRO A 85 3.78 9.85 15.45
N PHE A 86 4.34 10.95 14.94
CA PHE A 86 5.63 11.50 15.30
C PHE A 86 5.48 12.99 15.62
N PHE A 87 5.90 13.44 16.79
CA PHE A 87 5.68 14.76 17.37
C PHE A 87 4.19 15.12 17.57
N SER A 88 3.37 14.97 16.57
CA SER A 88 1.93 15.22 16.60
C SER A 88 1.22 14.34 15.58
N GLN A 89 -0.10 14.30 15.60
CA GLN A 89 -0.91 13.58 14.61
C GLN A 89 -0.67 14.06 13.16
N ARG A 90 -0.15 15.29 12.98
CA ARG A 90 0.16 15.81 11.65
C ARG A 90 1.34 15.10 10.97
N HIS A 91 2.17 14.46 11.76
CA HIS A 91 3.38 13.78 11.29
C HIS A 91 3.28 12.29 11.58
N GLN A 92 3.52 11.49 10.58
CA GLN A 92 3.54 10.04 10.72
C GLN A 92 4.74 9.51 9.95
N LEU A 93 5.45 8.64 10.53
CA LEU A 93 6.59 7.97 9.91
C LEU A 93 6.32 6.50 9.70
N SER A 94 7.07 5.69 8.92
CA SER A 94 6.77 4.32 8.55
C SER A 94 7.90 3.43 8.13
N TYR A 95 7.75 2.13 8.37
CA TYR A 95 8.50 1.15 7.58
C TYR A 95 7.58 0.06 7.06
N THR A 96 7.90 -0.42 5.90
CA THR A 96 7.22 -1.55 5.27
C THR A 96 8.25 -2.58 4.85
N VAL A 97 8.02 -3.82 5.24
CA VAL A 97 8.86 -4.96 4.88
C VAL A 97 8.04 -5.92 4.02
N PRO A 98 8.28 -5.97 2.71
CA PRO A 98 7.68 -6.99 1.85
C PRO A 98 8.48 -8.30 1.91
N TYR A 99 7.78 -9.43 1.81
CA TYR A 99 8.37 -10.75 1.61
C TYR A 99 7.67 -11.45 0.45
N LEU A 100 8.43 -11.92 -0.50
CA LEU A 100 7.95 -12.41 -1.79
C LEU A 100 8.30 -13.88 -1.97
N PHE A 101 7.38 -14.61 -2.62
CA PHE A 101 7.60 -15.96 -3.11
C PHE A 101 7.28 -15.95 -4.60
N LEU A 102 8.23 -16.36 -5.40
CA LEU A 102 8.10 -16.54 -6.84
C LEU A 102 8.21 -18.02 -7.14
N GLU A 103 7.25 -18.55 -7.86
CA GLU A 103 7.23 -19.90 -8.36
C GLU A 103 6.93 -19.86 -9.87
N SER A 104 7.86 -20.32 -10.68
CA SER A 104 7.69 -20.40 -12.13
C SER A 104 8.58 -21.50 -12.71
N ASP A 105 8.25 -21.97 -13.92
CA ASP A 105 9.07 -22.96 -14.65
C ASP A 105 10.51 -22.50 -14.92
N ALA A 106 10.76 -21.20 -14.87
CA ALA A 106 12.06 -20.61 -15.19
C ALA A 106 12.89 -20.25 -13.96
N LEU A 107 12.24 -19.87 -12.86
CA LEU A 107 12.93 -19.35 -11.68
C LEU A 107 12.04 -19.45 -10.44
N ASP A 108 12.55 -20.10 -9.41
CA ASP A 108 11.93 -20.18 -8.10
C ASP A 108 12.75 -19.44 -7.06
N GLY A 109 12.09 -18.72 -6.16
CA GLY A 109 12.77 -18.04 -5.09
C GLY A 109 11.85 -17.40 -4.08
N ASN A 110 12.41 -17.07 -2.93
CA ASN A 110 11.73 -16.29 -1.91
C ASN A 110 12.72 -15.38 -1.19
N GLY A 111 12.20 -14.33 -0.58
CA GLY A 111 13.01 -13.40 0.19
C GLY A 111 12.34 -12.08 0.47
N VAL A 112 13.01 -11.25 1.25
CA VAL A 112 12.62 -9.87 1.50
C VAL A 112 12.75 -9.09 0.19
N GLY A 113 11.80 -8.18 -0.06
CA GLY A 113 11.89 -7.17 -1.11
C GLY A 113 12.55 -5.88 -0.60
N ASP A 114 12.43 -4.82 -1.37
CA ASP A 114 12.95 -3.52 -0.95
C ASP A 114 12.12 -2.93 0.18
N ILE A 115 12.81 -2.56 1.27
CA ILE A 115 12.17 -1.97 2.45
C ILE A 115 11.89 -0.49 2.19
N LEU A 116 10.70 -0.04 2.58
CA LEU A 116 10.31 1.35 2.52
C LEU A 116 10.40 2.00 3.91
N LEU A 117 11.03 3.17 3.96
CA LEU A 117 10.93 4.08 5.10
C LEU A 117 10.10 5.29 4.66
N ASN A 118 8.99 5.53 5.32
CA ASN A 118 8.01 6.51 4.87
C ASN A 118 7.85 7.67 5.86
N TYR A 119 7.59 8.85 5.38
CA TYR A 119 7.13 9.99 6.14
C TYR A 119 5.87 10.58 5.50
N ARG A 120 4.79 10.73 6.27
CA ARG A 120 3.53 11.29 5.83
C ARG A 120 3.21 12.55 6.63
N PHE A 121 2.92 13.62 5.93
CA PHE A 121 2.54 14.90 6.54
C PHE A 121 1.08 15.19 6.25
N GLN A 122 0.23 15.19 7.28
CA GLN A 122 -1.18 15.57 7.14
C GLN A 122 -1.29 17.09 6.96
N ALA A 123 -1.20 17.51 5.70
CA ALA A 123 -1.19 18.93 5.33
C ALA A 123 -2.56 19.59 5.57
N TYR A 124 -3.64 18.81 5.41
CA TYR A 124 -5.01 19.26 5.65
C TYR A 124 -5.84 18.16 6.32
N PHE A 125 -6.62 18.53 7.31
CA PHE A 125 -7.65 17.69 7.92
C PHE A 125 -8.78 18.54 8.47
N ASP A 126 -10.02 18.26 8.07
CA ASP A 126 -11.25 18.84 8.61
C ASP A 126 -12.05 17.73 9.31
N GLU A 127 -12.09 17.77 10.62
CA GLU A 127 -12.77 16.76 11.46
C GLU A 127 -14.30 16.72 11.24
N ARG A 128 -14.91 17.83 10.82
CA ARG A 128 -16.37 17.88 10.60
C ARG A 128 -16.79 17.20 9.32
N THR A 129 -15.98 17.32 8.29
CA THR A 129 -16.26 16.75 6.97
C THR A 129 -15.43 15.50 6.67
N LEU A 130 -14.49 15.16 7.57
CA LEU A 130 -13.52 14.07 7.39
C LEU A 130 -12.82 14.14 6.04
N ARG A 131 -12.47 15.35 5.60
CA ARG A 131 -11.65 15.58 4.44
C ARG A 131 -10.20 15.74 4.87
N ALA A 132 -9.33 14.99 4.25
CA ALA A 132 -7.90 14.99 4.57
C ALA A 132 -7.05 14.95 3.31
N PHE A 133 -5.86 15.56 3.40
CA PHE A 133 -4.81 15.47 2.41
C PHE A 133 -3.47 15.29 3.13
N ALA A 134 -2.75 14.22 2.80
CA ALA A 134 -1.55 13.83 3.54
C ALA A 134 -0.43 13.32 2.60
N PRO A 135 0.31 14.23 1.93
CA PRO A 135 1.46 13.85 1.13
C PRO A 135 2.45 12.95 1.88
N ARG A 136 2.94 11.90 1.19
CA ARG A 136 3.92 10.96 1.70
C ARG A 136 5.17 10.97 0.83
N ALA A 137 6.33 10.97 1.47
CA ALA A 137 7.63 10.69 0.86
C ALA A 137 8.20 9.41 1.47
N SER A 138 8.85 8.59 0.65
CA SER A 138 9.47 7.34 1.09
C SER A 138 10.86 7.20 0.52
N LEU A 139 11.74 6.61 1.33
CA LEU A 139 13.03 6.12 0.90
C LEU A 139 12.88 4.61 0.61
N VAL A 140 13.29 4.19 -0.57
CA VAL A 140 13.36 2.77 -0.96
C VAL A 140 14.77 2.28 -0.66
N LEU A 141 14.90 1.24 0.15
CA LEU A 141 16.18 0.65 0.52
C LEU A 141 16.44 -0.62 -0.29
N PRO A 142 17.61 -0.81 -0.89
CA PRO A 142 17.94 -1.95 -1.75
C PRO A 142 18.20 -3.22 -0.90
N THR A 143 17.17 -3.73 -0.26
CA THR A 143 17.25 -4.95 0.56
C THR A 143 16.74 -6.18 -0.16
N GLY A 144 16.05 -5.99 -1.29
CA GLY A 144 15.48 -7.03 -2.11
C GLY A 144 16.55 -7.81 -2.88
N ARG A 145 16.22 -9.04 -3.24
CA ARG A 145 17.10 -9.88 -4.06
C ARG A 145 16.85 -9.62 -5.54
N GLU A 146 17.70 -8.82 -6.17
CA GLU A 146 17.65 -8.45 -7.59
C GLU A 146 17.47 -9.66 -8.51
N LYS A 147 18.25 -10.73 -8.32
CA LYS A 147 18.20 -11.92 -9.17
C LYS A 147 16.82 -12.60 -9.27
N PHE A 148 15.93 -12.36 -8.30
CA PHE A 148 14.54 -12.81 -8.31
C PHE A 148 13.56 -11.69 -8.67
N GLY A 149 14.07 -10.47 -8.91
CA GLY A 149 13.26 -9.27 -9.12
C GLY A 149 12.53 -8.78 -7.89
N PHE A 150 13.03 -9.05 -6.70
CA PHE A 150 12.44 -8.61 -5.44
C PHE A 150 12.93 -7.22 -5.02
N GLY A 151 13.84 -6.62 -5.76
CA GLY A 151 14.37 -5.28 -5.59
C GLY A 151 15.19 -4.85 -6.79
N ASP A 152 15.55 -3.57 -6.82
CA ASP A 152 16.23 -2.90 -7.93
C ASP A 152 17.70 -2.59 -7.66
N ASP A 153 18.27 -3.10 -6.56
CA ASP A 153 19.67 -2.90 -6.12
C ASP A 153 20.10 -1.42 -6.05
N THR A 154 19.14 -0.52 -5.85
CA THR A 154 19.38 0.91 -5.79
C THR A 154 18.57 1.59 -4.69
N VAL A 155 19.11 2.69 -4.15
CA VAL A 155 18.35 3.55 -3.24
C VAL A 155 17.43 4.44 -4.07
N GLY A 156 16.15 4.32 -3.85
CA GLY A 156 15.13 5.08 -4.57
C GLY A 156 14.29 5.99 -3.68
N ALA A 157 13.43 6.76 -4.32
CA ALA A 157 12.45 7.62 -3.66
C ALA A 157 11.05 7.36 -4.22
N GLN A 158 10.05 7.40 -3.32
CA GLN A 158 8.66 7.32 -3.71
C GLN A 158 7.88 8.49 -3.11
N PHE A 159 6.95 9.03 -3.88
CA PHE A 159 6.02 10.08 -3.45
C PHE A 159 4.60 9.64 -3.71
N ASN A 160 3.70 9.93 -2.78
CA ASN A 160 2.26 9.68 -2.92
C ASN A 160 1.47 10.85 -2.35
N LEU A 161 0.31 11.12 -2.93
CA LEU A 161 -0.59 12.22 -2.59
C LEU A 161 -1.96 11.66 -2.20
N PRO A 162 -2.12 11.07 -1.00
CA PRO A 162 -3.39 10.60 -0.53
C PRO A 162 -4.36 11.75 -0.26
N PHE A 163 -5.59 11.58 -0.74
CA PHE A 163 -6.73 12.40 -0.41
C PHE A 163 -7.89 11.51 0.04
N SER A 164 -8.54 11.87 1.15
CA SER A 164 -9.66 11.13 1.73
C SER A 164 -10.84 12.06 1.98
N ALA A 165 -12.07 11.54 1.80
CA ALA A 165 -13.29 12.28 2.12
C ALA A 165 -14.41 11.34 2.55
N ALA A 166 -15.24 11.79 3.52
CA ALA A 166 -16.49 11.13 3.89
C ALA A 166 -17.70 11.87 3.29
N TRP A 167 -18.73 11.10 2.91
CA TRP A 167 -19.95 11.58 2.26
C TRP A 167 -21.19 11.00 2.95
N GLY A 168 -21.97 11.84 3.59
CA GLY A 168 -23.25 11.44 4.19
C GLY A 168 -23.17 10.35 5.26
N GLY A 169 -22.03 10.18 5.92
CA GLY A 169 -21.83 9.28 7.06
C GLY A 169 -21.71 7.77 6.73
N ARG A 170 -21.89 7.36 5.47
CA ARG A 170 -21.78 5.95 5.05
C ARG A 170 -20.85 5.73 3.86
N TRP A 171 -20.50 6.75 3.11
CA TRP A 171 -19.62 6.65 1.97
C TRP A 171 -18.29 7.32 2.29
N PHE A 172 -17.21 6.60 1.99
CA PHE A 172 -15.85 7.12 2.07
C PHE A 172 -15.17 6.93 0.73
N THR A 173 -14.34 7.87 0.36
CA THR A 173 -13.53 7.80 -0.85
C THR A 173 -12.09 8.14 -0.53
N HIS A 174 -11.17 7.41 -1.14
CA HIS A 174 -9.75 7.71 -1.10
C HIS A 174 -9.22 7.80 -2.52
N PHE A 175 -8.30 8.72 -2.74
CA PHE A 175 -7.62 8.91 -4.02
C PHE A 175 -6.12 9.00 -3.78
N ASN A 176 -5.35 8.36 -4.64
CA ASN A 176 -3.91 8.46 -4.64
C ASN A 176 -3.40 8.86 -6.01
N ALA A 177 -2.36 9.69 -6.04
CA ALA A 177 -1.52 9.93 -7.19
C ALA A 177 -0.07 9.93 -6.72
N GLY A 178 0.81 9.21 -7.41
CA GLY A 178 2.18 9.09 -6.95
C GLY A 178 3.15 8.72 -8.04
N LEU A 179 4.42 8.74 -7.66
CA LEU A 179 5.53 8.32 -8.49
C LEU A 179 6.60 7.63 -7.64
N SER A 180 7.35 6.73 -8.27
CA SER A 180 8.56 6.12 -7.73
C SER A 180 9.70 6.35 -8.71
N TRP A 181 10.83 6.82 -8.19
CA TRP A 181 12.06 7.00 -8.93
C TRP A 181 13.14 6.10 -8.33
N LEU A 182 13.70 5.26 -9.18
CA LEU A 182 14.76 4.30 -8.85
C LEU A 182 15.92 4.59 -9.83
N PRO A 183 16.95 5.31 -9.39
CA PRO A 183 18.11 5.58 -10.24
C PRO A 183 18.89 4.29 -10.51
N ASP A 184 19.42 4.13 -11.72
CA ASP A 184 20.24 2.99 -12.12
C ASP A 184 19.63 1.64 -11.73
N ALA A 185 18.31 1.47 -11.91
CA ALA A 185 17.57 0.31 -11.45
C ALA A 185 17.92 -0.97 -12.23
N ALA A 186 18.12 -2.07 -11.54
CA ALA A 186 18.44 -3.36 -12.15
C ALA A 186 17.35 -3.84 -13.13
N SER A 187 16.08 -3.64 -12.78
CA SER A 187 14.93 -3.99 -13.63
C SER A 187 14.90 -3.27 -14.97
N THR A 188 15.57 -2.13 -15.08
CA THR A 188 15.66 -1.32 -16.30
C THR A 188 17.03 -1.39 -16.97
N GLY A 189 17.89 -2.32 -16.54
CA GLY A 189 19.24 -2.50 -17.08
C GLY A 189 20.16 -1.30 -16.74
N GLU A 190 20.25 -0.95 -15.47
CA GLU A 190 21.07 0.13 -14.93
C GLU A 190 20.68 1.51 -15.50
N ARG A 191 19.38 1.78 -15.62
CA ARG A 191 18.83 3.08 -16.00
C ARG A 191 17.81 3.53 -14.98
N ASP A 192 17.55 4.83 -14.96
CA ASP A 192 16.50 5.39 -14.12
C ASP A 192 15.15 4.78 -14.45
N ALA A 193 14.50 4.18 -13.46
CA ALA A 193 13.10 3.77 -13.56
C ALA A 193 12.20 4.82 -12.93
N LEU A 194 11.20 5.27 -13.66
CA LEU A 194 10.19 6.20 -13.20
C LEU A 194 8.80 5.59 -13.36
N HIS A 195 8.21 5.18 -12.26
CA HIS A 195 6.88 4.59 -12.24
C HIS A 195 5.87 5.61 -11.73
N TYR A 196 4.67 5.61 -12.31
CA TYR A 196 3.56 6.45 -11.87
C TYR A 196 2.39 5.59 -11.43
N ASN A 197 1.59 6.12 -10.50
CA ASN A 197 0.38 5.46 -10.06
C ASN A 197 -0.76 6.44 -9.88
N LEU A 198 -1.95 5.93 -10.14
CA LEU A 198 -3.22 6.52 -9.75
C LEU A 198 -4.08 5.46 -9.08
N GLY A 199 -4.90 5.89 -8.14
CA GLY A 199 -5.82 4.99 -7.49
C GLY A 199 -7.03 5.70 -6.93
N ALA A 200 -8.14 4.96 -6.87
CA ALA A 200 -9.39 5.42 -6.29
C ALA A 200 -10.06 4.29 -5.52
N SER A 201 -10.63 4.61 -4.38
CA SER A 201 -11.40 3.69 -3.55
C SER A 201 -12.75 4.30 -3.21
N ALA A 202 -13.82 3.50 -3.34
CA ALA A 202 -15.15 3.80 -2.85
C ALA A 202 -15.54 2.76 -1.80
N ILE A 203 -15.85 3.23 -0.59
CA ILE A 203 -16.18 2.40 0.56
C ILE A 203 -17.59 2.72 1.01
N TYR A 204 -18.41 1.69 1.15
CA TYR A 204 -19.74 1.77 1.74
C TYR A 204 -19.74 1.12 3.13
N ALA A 205 -19.92 1.91 4.16
CA ALA A 205 -20.12 1.42 5.53
C ALA A 205 -21.54 0.87 5.68
N ALA A 206 -21.71 -0.41 5.36
CA ALA A 206 -22.99 -1.11 5.57
C ALA A 206 -23.36 -1.13 7.05
N ARG A 207 -22.35 -1.21 7.92
CA ARG A 207 -22.38 -0.98 9.37
C ARG A 207 -21.10 -0.27 9.78
N PRO A 208 -21.03 0.36 10.97
CA PRO A 208 -19.80 0.98 11.45
C PRO A 208 -18.60 0.02 11.48
N ASP A 209 -18.84 -1.25 11.79
CA ASP A 209 -17.83 -2.31 11.87
C ASP A 209 -17.73 -3.19 10.61
N PHE A 210 -18.49 -2.90 9.53
CA PHE A 210 -18.48 -3.71 8.31
C PHE A 210 -18.61 -2.85 7.06
N HIS A 211 -17.59 -2.89 6.22
CA HIS A 211 -17.49 -2.11 4.98
C HIS A 211 -17.45 -3.00 3.75
N LEU A 212 -18.13 -2.57 2.69
CA LEU A 212 -17.96 -3.04 1.33
C LEU A 212 -17.11 -2.04 0.56
N MET A 213 -16.22 -2.53 -0.29
CA MET A 213 -15.19 -1.72 -0.93
C MET A 213 -15.09 -2.03 -2.42
N LEU A 214 -14.80 -1.02 -3.20
CA LEU A 214 -14.43 -1.15 -4.60
C LEU A 214 -13.25 -0.22 -4.85
N GLU A 215 -12.13 -0.79 -5.31
CA GLU A 215 -10.91 -0.04 -5.58
C GLU A 215 -10.51 -0.19 -7.04
N TRP A 216 -9.96 0.86 -7.59
CA TRP A 216 -9.30 0.86 -8.87
C TRP A 216 -7.86 1.33 -8.71
N THR A 217 -6.93 0.62 -9.36
CA THR A 217 -5.52 1.01 -9.47
C THR A 217 -5.09 1.05 -10.91
N GLY A 218 -4.30 2.03 -11.26
CA GLY A 218 -3.59 2.16 -12.51
C GLY A 218 -2.13 2.51 -12.26
N THR A 219 -1.21 1.69 -12.76
CA THR A 219 0.23 1.88 -12.60
C THR A 219 0.91 1.86 -13.95
N TRP A 220 1.74 2.87 -14.22
CA TRP A 220 2.61 2.96 -15.39
C TRP A 220 4.02 2.58 -14.95
N LEU A 221 4.49 1.43 -15.40
CA LEU A 221 5.80 0.89 -15.09
C LEU A 221 6.77 1.17 -16.23
N ASN A 222 7.98 1.64 -15.94
CA ASN A 222 9.06 1.53 -16.89
C ASN A 222 9.48 0.06 -16.97
N VAL A 223 9.55 -0.46 -18.18
CA VAL A 223 9.96 -1.82 -18.45
C VAL A 223 10.96 -1.87 -19.59
N LEU A 224 11.91 -2.78 -19.49
CA LEU A 224 12.89 -3.01 -20.55
C LEU A 224 12.21 -3.71 -21.74
N GLN A 225 11.98 -2.99 -22.83
CA GLN A 225 11.40 -3.56 -24.06
C GLN A 225 12.45 -4.25 -24.94
N SER A 226 13.68 -3.74 -24.92
CA SER A 226 14.86 -4.31 -25.52
C SER A 226 16.09 -3.87 -24.75
N PRO A 227 17.29 -4.48 -24.96
CA PRO A 227 18.51 -4.06 -24.26
C PRO A 227 18.86 -2.56 -24.40
N SER A 228 18.30 -1.89 -25.39
CA SER A 228 18.55 -0.46 -25.66
C SER A 228 17.32 0.44 -25.46
N ASP A 229 16.16 -0.10 -25.14
CA ASP A 229 14.91 0.67 -25.13
C ASP A 229 14.07 0.41 -23.88
N LEU A 230 13.67 1.51 -23.21
CA LEU A 230 12.71 1.52 -22.11
C LEU A 230 11.35 1.91 -22.65
N GLY A 231 10.35 1.12 -22.33
CA GLY A 231 8.96 1.44 -22.58
C GLY A 231 8.17 1.65 -21.30
N HIS A 232 6.90 1.97 -21.46
CA HIS A 232 5.95 2.02 -20.35
C HIS A 232 4.92 0.91 -20.52
N GLU A 233 4.64 0.20 -19.45
CA GLU A 233 3.55 -0.77 -19.38
C GLU A 233 2.50 -0.27 -18.38
N PHE A 234 1.26 -0.23 -18.83
CA PHE A 234 0.14 0.18 -17.98
C PHE A 234 -0.55 -1.05 -17.41
N VAL A 235 -0.53 -1.17 -16.09
CA VAL A 235 -1.20 -2.23 -15.32
C VAL A 235 -2.42 -1.62 -14.65
N SER A 236 -3.60 -2.20 -14.88
CA SER A 236 -4.84 -1.72 -14.29
C SER A 236 -5.66 -2.84 -13.68
N LEU A 237 -6.12 -2.61 -12.44
CA LEU A 237 -6.90 -3.57 -11.65
C LEU A 237 -8.16 -2.93 -11.12
N ILE A 238 -9.21 -3.73 -10.99
CA ILE A 238 -10.40 -3.44 -10.18
C ILE A 238 -10.51 -4.47 -9.07
N SER A 239 -10.77 -4.04 -7.85
CA SER A 239 -10.69 -4.89 -6.67
C SER A 239 -11.92 -4.71 -5.78
N PRO A 240 -13.00 -5.47 -6.00
CA PRO A 240 -14.07 -5.57 -5.03
C PRO A 240 -13.57 -6.26 -3.76
N GLY A 241 -14.01 -5.76 -2.61
CA GLY A 241 -13.58 -6.29 -1.32
C GLY A 241 -14.53 -5.97 -0.19
N MET A 242 -14.21 -6.49 0.98
CA MET A 242 -14.91 -6.20 2.22
C MET A 242 -13.96 -6.26 3.41
N ARG A 243 -14.28 -5.52 4.47
CA ARG A 243 -13.54 -5.57 5.73
C ARG A 243 -14.47 -5.48 6.93
N LYS A 244 -14.02 -6.08 8.04
CA LYS A 244 -14.73 -6.06 9.32
C LYS A 244 -13.78 -5.71 10.45
N ALA A 245 -14.25 -4.80 11.34
CA ALA A 245 -13.55 -4.47 12.58
C ALA A 245 -14.08 -5.27 13.77
N PHE A 246 -13.17 -5.58 14.67
CA PHE A 246 -13.41 -6.14 15.99
C PHE A 246 -12.81 -5.16 17.00
N ASN A 247 -13.68 -4.53 17.79
CA ASN A 247 -13.29 -3.55 18.80
C ASN A 247 -13.15 -4.22 20.16
N PHE A 248 -12.09 -3.91 20.87
CA PHE A 248 -11.78 -4.45 22.19
C PHE A 248 -12.00 -3.40 23.29
N ALA A 249 -12.23 -3.86 24.52
CA ALA A 249 -12.54 -3.00 25.67
C ALA A 249 -11.40 -2.02 26.07
N ASN A 250 -10.18 -2.25 25.58
CA ASN A 250 -9.01 -1.40 25.77
C ASN A 250 -8.74 -0.43 24.62
N ASP A 251 -9.79 -0.10 23.85
CA ASP A 251 -9.74 0.73 22.66
C ASP A 251 -8.84 0.19 21.51
N ALA A 252 -8.38 -1.05 21.62
CA ALA A 252 -7.71 -1.70 20.51
C ALA A 252 -8.74 -2.13 19.44
N GLN A 253 -8.31 -2.15 18.19
CA GLN A 253 -9.14 -2.59 17.06
C GLN A 253 -8.34 -3.57 16.19
N LEU A 254 -8.99 -4.69 15.82
CA LEU A 254 -8.52 -5.59 14.78
C LEU A 254 -9.44 -5.44 13.57
N VAL A 255 -8.88 -5.13 12.40
CA VAL A 255 -9.60 -5.13 11.13
C VAL A 255 -9.12 -6.30 10.29
N LEU A 256 -10.06 -7.12 9.82
CA LEU A 256 -9.80 -8.18 8.85
C LEU A 256 -10.51 -7.87 7.55
N GLY A 257 -9.83 -8.11 6.43
CA GLY A 257 -10.38 -7.84 5.11
C GLY A 257 -9.91 -8.80 4.03
N VAL A 258 -10.67 -8.83 2.96
CA VAL A 258 -10.39 -9.61 1.75
C VAL A 258 -10.84 -8.84 0.52
N ALA A 259 -10.06 -8.91 -0.55
CA ALA A 259 -10.44 -8.42 -1.88
C ALA A 259 -10.07 -9.43 -2.96
N VAL A 260 -10.69 -9.26 -4.12
CA VAL A 260 -10.41 -10.05 -5.33
C VAL A 260 -9.98 -9.09 -6.43
N PRO A 261 -8.69 -8.79 -6.57
CA PRO A 261 -8.17 -8.02 -7.70
C PRO A 261 -8.44 -8.75 -9.02
N VAL A 262 -8.94 -8.02 -10.02
CA VAL A 262 -9.20 -8.51 -11.38
C VAL A 262 -8.51 -7.55 -12.35
N GLY A 263 -7.74 -8.11 -13.27
CA GLY A 263 -7.07 -7.36 -14.32
C GLY A 263 -8.04 -6.72 -15.31
N LEU A 264 -7.79 -5.48 -15.66
CA LEU A 264 -8.57 -4.74 -16.65
C LEU A 264 -7.88 -4.67 -18.02
N ASN A 265 -6.63 -5.13 -18.10
CA ASN A 265 -5.87 -5.17 -19.35
C ASN A 265 -4.86 -6.34 -19.32
N SER A 266 -4.23 -6.61 -20.48
CA SER A 266 -3.34 -7.75 -20.68
C SER A 266 -2.00 -7.66 -19.95
N ALA A 267 -1.65 -6.51 -19.39
CA ALA A 267 -0.45 -6.33 -18.59
C ALA A 267 -0.70 -6.65 -17.11
N ALA A 268 -1.96 -6.64 -16.69
CA ALA A 268 -2.35 -6.99 -15.34
C ALA A 268 -2.52 -8.51 -15.19
N PRO A 269 -2.29 -9.07 -13.99
CA PRO A 269 -2.74 -10.42 -13.66
C PRO A 269 -4.25 -10.55 -13.86
N ASP A 270 -4.71 -11.69 -14.38
CA ASP A 270 -6.15 -11.89 -14.66
C ASP A 270 -6.98 -11.83 -13.38
N ILE A 271 -6.49 -12.47 -12.31
CA ILE A 271 -7.18 -12.54 -11.03
C ILE A 271 -6.20 -12.72 -9.88
N GLY A 272 -6.59 -12.24 -8.71
CA GLY A 272 -5.85 -12.43 -7.47
C GLY A 272 -6.74 -12.56 -6.26
N VAL A 273 -6.10 -12.79 -5.13
CA VAL A 273 -6.70 -12.68 -3.79
C VAL A 273 -5.83 -11.77 -2.95
N PHE A 274 -6.44 -10.87 -2.22
CA PHE A 274 -5.77 -10.00 -1.27
C PHE A 274 -6.36 -10.17 0.12
N LEU A 275 -5.50 -10.40 1.10
CA LEU A 275 -5.84 -10.55 2.50
C LEU A 275 -5.26 -9.37 3.28
N TYR A 276 -6.03 -8.89 4.23
CA TYR A 276 -5.69 -7.74 5.06
C TYR A 276 -5.97 -8.04 6.52
N ALA A 277 -5.01 -7.73 7.37
CA ALA A 277 -5.19 -7.73 8.82
C ALA A 277 -4.47 -6.51 9.41
N SER A 278 -5.19 -5.65 10.10
CA SER A 278 -4.64 -4.50 10.80
C SER A 278 -4.99 -4.59 12.27
N PHE A 279 -4.01 -4.38 13.13
CA PHE A 279 -4.20 -4.30 14.56
C PHE A 279 -3.63 -2.99 15.08
N GLU A 280 -4.50 -2.18 15.67
CA GLU A 280 -4.10 -0.93 16.31
C GLU A 280 -4.40 -0.94 17.81
N HIS A 281 -3.52 -0.35 18.57
CA HIS A 281 -3.65 -0.23 20.01
C HIS A 281 -2.91 0.99 20.54
N PHE A 282 -3.29 1.43 21.75
CA PHE A 282 -2.55 2.46 22.46
C PHE A 282 -1.28 1.85 23.09
N PHE A 283 -0.11 2.39 22.74
CA PHE A 283 1.14 2.05 23.43
C PHE A 283 1.43 3.01 24.60
N ILE A 284 0.78 4.19 24.62
CA ILE A 284 0.74 5.09 25.78
C ILE A 284 -0.68 5.00 26.33
N PRO A 285 -0.88 4.48 27.57
CA PRO A 285 -2.20 4.41 28.18
C PRO A 285 -2.86 5.80 28.23
N ARG A 286 -4.12 5.88 27.84
CA ARG A 286 -4.92 7.10 28.08
C ARG A 286 -5.01 7.32 29.59
N ARG A 287 -4.60 8.50 30.05
CA ARG A 287 -4.75 8.91 31.44
C ARG A 287 -6.15 9.46 31.72
#